data_756395c4cf0e361acb1009685cb6f47e
#
_entry.id   756395c4cf0e361acb1009685cb6f47e
#
_cell.length_a   1.000
_cell.length_b   1.000
_cell.length_c   1.000
_cell.angle_alpha   90.00
_cell.angle_beta   90.00
_cell.angle_gamma   90.00
#
_symmetry.space_group_name_H-M   'P 1'
#
loop_
_entity.id
_entity.type
_entity.pdbx_description
1 polymer ?
#
loop_
_entity_poly.entity_id
_entity_poly.type
_entity_poly.pdbx_seq_one_letter_code
_entity_poly.pdbx_strand_id
1 'polypeptide(L)' 'MVFRDYMNSLPNLKLEEIKKIAEITCSSTVTVYRWISGDVDPRMIKKKAIADYLGKTIEELFPKQ' A
#
# COMPACT_ATOMS: atom_id res chain seq x y z
N MET A 1 -3.86 0.27 11.68
CA MET A 1 -4.45 -0.55 10.60
C MET A 1 -3.38 -0.88 9.58
N VAL A 2 -3.17 -2.15 9.31
CA VAL A 2 -2.14 -2.54 8.35
C VAL A 2 -2.62 -2.26 6.92
N PHE A 3 -1.66 -2.13 6.01
CA PHE A 3 -1.93 -1.77 4.62
C PHE A 3 -2.92 -2.71 3.96
N ARG A 4 -2.75 -4.02 4.16
CA ARG A 4 -3.68 -5.02 3.61
C ARG A 4 -5.11 -4.78 4.08
N ASP A 5 -5.29 -4.57 5.39
CA ASP A 5 -6.61 -4.38 5.96
C ASP A 5 -7.23 -3.08 5.46
N TYR A 6 -6.41 -2.02 5.40
CA TYR A 6 -6.88 -0.75 4.87
C TYR A 6 -7.38 -0.90 3.44
N MET A 7 -6.59 -1.54 2.58
CA MET A 7 -6.97 -1.70 1.16
C MET A 7 -8.20 -2.59 1.01
N ASN A 8 -8.31 -3.63 1.82
CA ASN A 8 -9.45 -4.53 1.74
C ASN A 8 -10.74 -3.94 2.32
N SER A 9 -10.63 -2.84 3.08
CA SER A 9 -11.80 -2.17 3.63
C SER A 9 -12.43 -1.18 2.64
N LEU A 10 -11.79 -0.93 1.50
CA LEU A 10 -12.29 -0.01 0.48
C LEU A 10 -13.23 -0.74 -0.47
N PRO A 11 -14.55 -0.49 -0.42
CA PRO A 11 -15.49 -1.27 -1.23
C PRO A 11 -15.42 -0.95 -2.72
N ASN A 12 -15.62 0.32 -3.10
CA ASN A 12 -15.74 0.68 -4.52
C ASN A 12 -14.52 1.41 -5.06
N LEU A 13 -13.64 1.90 -4.20
CA LEU A 13 -12.49 2.71 -4.61
C LEU A 13 -11.18 1.95 -4.58
N LYS A 14 -11.23 0.65 -4.28
CA LYS A 14 -10.01 -0.15 -4.13
C LYS A 14 -9.15 -0.12 -5.39
N LEU A 15 -9.75 -0.30 -6.56
CA LEU A 15 -9.00 -0.32 -7.81
C LEU A 15 -8.35 1.03 -8.10
N GLU A 16 -9.07 2.12 -7.85
CA GLU A 16 -8.53 3.46 -8.06
C GLU A 16 -7.39 3.74 -7.10
N GLU A 17 -7.53 3.32 -5.84
CA GLU A 17 -6.48 3.48 -4.85
C GLU A 17 -5.23 2.69 -5.25
N ILE A 18 -5.41 1.47 -5.75
CA ILE A 18 -4.29 0.64 -6.21
C ILE A 18 -3.56 1.34 -7.35
N LYS A 19 -4.29 1.90 -8.31
CA LYS A 19 -3.69 2.63 -9.42
C LYS A 19 -2.91 3.84 -8.93
N LYS A 20 -3.47 4.57 -7.96
CA LYS A 20 -2.81 5.75 -7.40
C LYS A 20 -1.54 5.37 -6.67
N ILE A 21 -1.60 4.33 -5.85
CA ILE A 21 -0.42 3.85 -5.12
C ILE A 21 0.66 3.38 -6.10
N ALA A 22 0.27 2.67 -7.16
CA ALA A 22 1.21 2.26 -8.18
C ALA A 22 1.91 3.47 -8.81
N GLU A 23 1.14 4.52 -9.08
CA GLU A 23 1.68 5.74 -9.67
C GLU A 23 2.66 6.45 -8.75
N ILE A 24 2.29 6.66 -7.49
CA ILE A 24 3.16 7.39 -6.54
C ILE A 24 4.40 6.61 -6.17
N THR A 25 4.36 5.28 -6.30
CA THR A 25 5.53 4.43 -5.99
C THR A 25 6.30 4.04 -7.25
N CYS A 26 5.86 4.51 -8.41
CA CYS A 26 6.45 4.14 -9.71
C CYS A 26 6.50 2.62 -9.88
N SER A 27 5.43 1.95 -9.45
CA SER A 27 5.32 0.49 -9.52
C SER A 27 4.13 0.10 -10.39
N SER A 28 4.04 -1.18 -10.73
CA SER A 28 2.88 -1.67 -11.46
C SER A 28 1.76 -2.02 -10.48
N THR A 29 0.54 -2.10 -10.99
CA THR A 29 -0.60 -2.52 -10.17
C THR A 29 -0.42 -3.95 -9.68
N VAL A 30 0.21 -4.80 -10.47
CA VAL A 30 0.52 -6.18 -10.05
C VAL A 30 1.41 -6.18 -8.81
N THR A 31 2.42 -5.31 -8.80
CA THR A 31 3.30 -5.19 -7.64
C THR A 31 2.53 -4.75 -6.41
N VAL A 32 1.61 -3.78 -6.57
CA VAL A 32 0.79 -3.31 -5.44
C VAL A 32 -0.08 -4.45 -4.91
N TYR A 33 -0.66 -5.25 -5.78
CA TYR A 33 -1.43 -6.42 -5.36
C TYR A 33 -0.59 -7.39 -4.54
N ARG A 34 0.66 -7.60 -4.92
CA ARG A 34 1.57 -8.47 -4.18
C ARG A 34 1.88 -7.91 -2.80
N TRP A 35 1.98 -6.59 -2.67
CA TRP A 35 2.15 -5.96 -1.36
C TRP A 35 0.92 -6.19 -0.49
N ILE A 36 -0.27 -6.08 -1.08
CA ILE A 36 -1.53 -6.29 -0.34
C ILE A 36 -1.64 -7.74 0.12
N SER A 37 -1.28 -8.69 -0.74
CA SER A 37 -1.38 -10.11 -0.39
C SER A 37 -0.29 -10.57 0.58
N GLY A 38 0.78 -9.79 0.72
CA GLY A 38 1.88 -10.14 1.61
C GLY A 38 2.96 -10.99 0.95
N ASP A 39 2.85 -11.24 -0.36
CA ASP A 39 3.87 -12.01 -1.07
C ASP A 39 5.20 -11.29 -1.15
N VAL A 40 5.15 -9.97 -1.28
CA VAL A 40 6.32 -9.12 -1.39
C VAL A 40 6.15 -7.93 -0.45
N ASP A 41 7.23 -7.51 0.19
CA ASP A 41 7.22 -6.36 1.07
C ASP A 41 7.81 -5.16 0.31
N PRO A 42 7.14 -4.00 0.32
CA PRO A 42 7.69 -2.83 -0.38
C PRO A 42 8.95 -2.32 0.31
N ARG A 43 9.83 -1.69 -0.48
CA ARG A 43 11.03 -1.07 0.07
C ARG A 43 10.65 0.12 0.94
N MET A 44 11.56 0.51 1.83
CA MET A 44 11.29 1.60 2.78
C MET A 44 10.86 2.89 2.07
N ILE A 45 11.51 3.25 0.97
CA ILE A 45 11.15 4.47 0.25
C ILE A 45 9.72 4.40 -0.28
N LYS A 46 9.28 3.23 -0.71
CA LYS A 46 7.92 3.05 -1.19
C LYS A 46 6.92 3.01 -0.05
N LYS A 47 7.30 2.40 1.07
CA LYS A 47 6.47 2.43 2.28
C LYS A 47 6.21 3.86 2.73
N LYS A 48 7.25 4.69 2.69
CA LYS A 48 7.10 6.09 3.06
C LYS A 48 6.17 6.84 2.13
N ALA A 49 6.29 6.61 0.83
CA ALA A 49 5.42 7.24 -0.15
C ALA A 49 3.95 6.85 0.08
N ILE A 50 3.70 5.57 0.36
CA ILE A 50 2.36 5.08 0.63
C ILE A 50 1.82 5.69 1.92
N ALA A 51 2.64 5.72 2.97
CA ALA A 51 2.22 6.28 4.26
C ALA A 51 1.88 7.76 4.13
N ASP A 52 2.72 8.52 3.42
CA ASP A 52 2.48 9.93 3.19
C ASP A 52 1.17 10.16 2.42
N TYR A 53 0.94 9.35 1.41
CA TYR A 53 -0.27 9.46 0.60
C TYR A 53 -1.53 9.17 1.42
N LEU A 54 -1.48 8.16 2.28
CA LEU A 54 -2.62 7.76 3.09
C LEU A 54 -2.76 8.57 4.37
N GLY A 55 -1.78 9.41 4.71
CA GLY A 55 -1.80 10.18 5.94
C GLY A 55 -1.62 9.33 7.19
N LYS A 56 -0.88 8.24 7.07
CA LYS A 56 -0.63 7.31 8.17
C LYS A 56 0.87 7.12 8.35
N THR A 57 1.25 6.45 9.44
CA THR A 57 2.66 6.15 9.66
C THR A 57 3.03 4.83 8.98
N ILE A 58 4.32 4.67 8.69
CA ILE A 58 4.81 3.42 8.13
C ILE A 58 4.53 2.27 9.08
N GLU A 59 4.69 2.50 10.38
CA GLU A 59 4.47 1.47 11.38
C GLU A 59 3.03 1.01 11.47
N GLU A 60 2.08 1.90 11.21
CA GLU A 60 0.67 1.53 11.17
C GLU A 60 0.34 0.63 9.99
N LEU A 61 0.92 0.94 8.83
CA LEU A 61 0.63 0.22 7.60
C LEU A 61 1.47 -1.05 7.45
N PHE A 62 2.74 -0.99 7.85
CA PHE A 62 3.69 -2.07 7.71
C PHE A 62 4.39 -2.32 9.04
N PRO A 63 3.68 -2.90 10.01
CA PRO A 63 4.28 -3.15 11.32
C PRO A 63 5.45 -4.12 11.19
N LYS A 64 6.47 -3.89 11.99
CA LYS A 64 7.63 -4.78 12.03
C LYS A 64 7.23 -6.12 12.60
N GLN A 65 7.83 -7.15 12.04
CA GLN A 65 7.61 -8.50 12.53
C GLN A 65 8.77 -8.95 13.39
#